data_838ce95264e5686078d93afa24576177
#
_entry.id   838ce95264e5686078d93afa24576177
#
_cell.length_a   1.000
_cell.length_b   1.000
_cell.length_c   1.000
_cell.angle_alpha   90.00
_cell.angle_beta   90.00
_cell.angle_gamma   90.00
#
_symmetry.space_group_name_H-M   'P 1'
#
loop_
_entity.id
_entity.type
_entity.pdbx_description
1 polymer ?
#
loop_
_entity_poly.entity_id
_entity_poly.type
_entity_poly.pdbx_seq_one_letter_code
_entity_poly.pdbx_strand_id
1 'polypeptide(L)'
;MSGSRERHSRLGWVELHILLALGDADLHGYAIMQKVSNDTSGRVRLGAGTLYGAIKRLTAARVIAIAPQRKTADQRRVCYRILAAGREALREELEHTAEVVRIARSVGMPVHA
;
A
#
# COMPACT_ATOMS: atom_id res chain seq x y z
N MET A 1 -27.86 -2.18 6.60
CA MET A 1 -27.27 -2.40 7.23
C MET A 1 -25.90 -2.48 7.02
N SER A 2 -25.38 -2.92 7.65
CA SER A 2 -24.01 -2.95 7.75
C SER A 2 -23.31 -3.63 6.63
N GLY A 3 -23.99 -4.11 5.67
CA GLY A 3 -23.33 -4.78 4.59
C GLY A 3 -22.30 -3.93 3.88
N SER A 4 -22.50 -2.62 3.85
CA SER A 4 -21.54 -1.76 3.19
C SER A 4 -20.21 -1.77 3.93
N ARG A 5 -20.23 -1.83 5.26
CA ARG A 5 -18.98 -1.88 5.97
C ARG A 5 -18.23 -3.15 5.74
N GLU A 6 -18.96 -4.22 5.59
CA GLU A 6 -18.32 -5.50 5.37
C GLU A 6 -17.66 -5.58 4.02
N ARG A 7 -18.15 -4.79 3.07
CA ARG A 7 -17.53 -4.78 1.77
C ARG A 7 -16.28 -3.95 1.72
N HIS A 8 -16.03 -3.14 2.74
CA HIS A 8 -14.78 -2.42 2.79
C HIS A 8 -13.71 -3.40 3.22
N SER A 9 -13.19 -4.12 2.26
CA SER A 9 -12.09 -5.00 2.55
C SER A 9 -10.99 -4.19 3.13
N ARG A 10 -10.57 -4.59 4.28
CA ARG A 10 -9.42 -3.95 4.86
C ARG A 10 -8.21 -4.32 4.04
N LEU A 11 -7.29 -3.39 3.94
CA LEU A 11 -6.06 -3.66 3.26
C LEU A 11 -5.23 -4.64 4.08
N GLY A 12 -4.69 -5.64 3.43
CA GLY A 12 -3.72 -6.50 4.08
C GLY A 12 -2.39 -5.78 4.21
N TRP A 13 -1.48 -6.38 4.97
CA TRP A 13 -0.17 -5.79 5.19
C TRP A 13 0.55 -5.46 3.90
N VAL A 14 0.51 -6.40 2.94
CA VAL A 14 1.23 -6.22 1.68
C VAL A 14 0.64 -5.04 0.91
N GLU A 15 -0.68 -5.03 0.77
CA GLU A 15 -1.35 -3.96 0.03
C GLU A 15 -1.13 -2.61 0.68
N LEU A 16 -1.21 -2.56 2.01
CA LEU A 16 -0.98 -1.32 2.74
C LEU A 16 0.40 -0.76 2.43
N HIS A 17 1.42 -1.59 2.49
CA HIS A 17 2.77 -1.12 2.25
C HIS A 17 3.01 -0.72 0.81
N ILE A 18 2.38 -1.40 -0.14
CA ILE A 18 2.49 -1.01 -1.54
C ILE A 18 1.88 0.37 -1.75
N LEU A 19 0.68 0.60 -1.20
CA LEU A 19 0.04 1.90 -1.35
C LEU A 19 0.84 3.00 -0.67
N LEU A 20 1.43 2.73 0.49
CA LEU A 20 2.30 3.70 1.14
C LEU A 20 3.51 4.02 0.28
N ALA A 21 4.10 3.00 -0.34
CA ALA A 21 5.26 3.21 -1.20
C ALA A 21 4.91 4.10 -2.39
N LEU A 22 3.69 3.98 -2.90
CA LEU A 22 3.25 4.76 -4.04
C LEU A 22 2.65 6.12 -3.65
N GLY A 23 2.73 6.46 -2.37
CA GLY A 23 2.05 7.66 -1.87
C GLY A 23 2.53 8.95 -2.48
N ASP A 24 3.81 9.06 -2.81
CA ASP A 24 4.36 10.30 -3.31
C ASP A 24 5.14 10.15 -4.63
N ALA A 25 5.14 8.98 -5.24
CA ALA A 25 5.89 8.80 -6.48
C ALA A 25 5.39 7.58 -7.23
N ASP A 26 5.43 7.67 -8.55
CA ASP A 26 5.20 6.51 -9.39
C ASP A 26 6.44 5.63 -9.35
N LEU A 27 6.27 4.34 -9.13
CA LEU A 27 7.39 3.44 -8.95
C LEU A 27 7.17 2.15 -9.73
N HIS A 28 8.27 1.60 -10.26
CA HIS A 28 8.22 0.25 -10.82
C HIS A 28 8.34 -0.78 -9.70
N GLY A 29 8.05 -2.05 -10.03
CA GLY A 29 7.93 -3.08 -9.00
C GLY A 29 9.15 -3.21 -8.11
N TYR A 30 10.35 -3.22 -8.70
CA TYR A 30 11.55 -3.36 -7.90
C TYR A 30 11.73 -2.20 -6.92
N ALA A 31 11.42 -0.99 -7.38
CA ALA A 31 11.51 0.18 -6.51
C ALA A 31 10.50 0.10 -5.38
N ILE A 32 9.30 -0.44 -5.65
CA ILE A 32 8.32 -0.64 -4.59
C ILE A 32 8.90 -1.58 -3.54
N MET A 33 9.49 -2.70 -3.97
CA MET A 33 10.06 -3.66 -3.04
C MET A 33 11.15 -3.02 -2.17
N GLN A 34 12.02 -2.23 -2.81
CA GLN A 34 13.08 -1.58 -2.07
C GLN A 34 12.54 -0.56 -1.08
N LYS A 35 11.55 0.24 -1.51
CA LYS A 35 11.00 1.26 -0.63
C LYS A 35 10.30 0.63 0.57
N VAL A 36 9.55 -0.44 0.35
CA VAL A 36 8.89 -1.12 1.48
C VAL A 36 9.93 -1.66 2.46
N SER A 37 10.99 -2.26 1.95
CA SER A 37 12.05 -2.77 2.82
C SER A 37 12.72 -1.64 3.59
N ASN A 38 13.03 -0.54 2.90
CA ASN A 38 13.70 0.59 3.54
C ASN A 38 12.80 1.25 4.58
N ASP A 39 11.54 1.46 4.24
CA ASP A 39 10.59 2.12 5.14
C ASP A 39 10.38 1.32 6.42
N THR A 40 10.51 0.00 6.35
CA THR A 40 10.27 -0.88 7.49
C THR A 40 11.56 -1.39 8.12
N SER A 41 12.70 -0.83 7.71
CA SER A 41 14.02 -1.28 8.20
C SER A 41 14.20 -2.78 8.01
N GLY A 42 13.76 -3.27 6.86
CA GLY A 42 13.90 -4.67 6.48
C GLY A 42 12.91 -5.62 7.10
N ARG A 43 11.96 -5.10 7.90
CA ARG A 43 10.97 -5.99 8.54
C ARG A 43 9.98 -6.55 7.53
N VAL A 44 9.67 -5.80 6.51
CA VAL A 44 8.75 -6.27 5.46
C VAL A 44 9.55 -6.36 4.17
N ARG A 45 9.69 -7.57 3.66
CA ARG A 45 10.38 -7.83 2.41
C ARG A 45 9.45 -8.59 1.50
N LEU A 46 9.15 -7.99 0.37
CA LEU A 46 8.22 -8.58 -0.57
C LEU A 46 9.00 -9.32 -1.65
N GLY A 47 8.67 -10.59 -1.85
CA GLY A 47 9.17 -11.31 -3.01
C GLY A 47 8.39 -10.90 -4.24
N ALA A 48 8.93 -11.23 -5.41
CA ALA A 48 8.31 -10.83 -6.67
C ALA A 48 6.89 -11.39 -6.82
N GLY A 49 6.71 -12.67 -6.48
CA GLY A 49 5.38 -13.27 -6.60
C GLY A 49 4.35 -12.58 -5.72
N THR A 50 4.70 -12.31 -4.49
CA THR A 50 3.81 -11.62 -3.55
C THR A 50 3.51 -10.22 -4.05
N LEU A 51 4.54 -9.50 -4.49
CA LEU A 51 4.37 -8.14 -4.98
C LEU A 51 3.43 -8.09 -6.18
N TYR A 52 3.72 -8.89 -7.21
CA TYR A 52 2.94 -8.79 -8.44
C TYR A 52 1.55 -9.37 -8.29
N GLY A 53 1.37 -10.34 -7.39
CA GLY A 53 0.04 -10.80 -7.03
C GLY A 53 -0.78 -9.69 -6.40
N ALA A 54 -0.17 -8.94 -5.49
CA ALA A 54 -0.85 -7.83 -4.85
C ALA A 54 -1.12 -6.71 -5.85
N ILE A 55 -0.17 -6.40 -6.73
CA ILE A 55 -0.37 -5.38 -7.75
C ILE A 55 -1.55 -5.75 -8.63
N LYS A 56 -1.67 -7.03 -8.99
CA LYS A 56 -2.79 -7.47 -9.80
C LYS A 56 -4.12 -7.23 -9.09
N ARG A 57 -4.19 -7.55 -7.82
CA ARG A 57 -5.41 -7.33 -7.05
C ARG A 57 -5.73 -5.85 -6.91
N LEU A 58 -4.72 -5.03 -6.63
CA LEU A 58 -4.91 -3.59 -6.46
C LEU A 58 -5.33 -2.93 -7.77
N THR A 59 -4.75 -3.38 -8.88
CA THR A 59 -5.13 -2.86 -10.19
C THR A 59 -6.57 -3.24 -10.51
N ALA A 60 -6.96 -4.48 -10.23
CA ALA A 60 -8.33 -4.94 -10.46
C ALA A 60 -9.32 -4.15 -9.61
N ALA A 61 -8.92 -3.78 -8.40
CA ALA A 61 -9.76 -2.97 -7.51
C ALA A 61 -9.75 -1.49 -7.88
N ARG A 62 -8.93 -1.10 -8.85
CA ARG A 62 -8.84 0.28 -9.34
C ARG A 62 -8.36 1.27 -8.28
N VAL A 63 -7.49 0.81 -7.41
CA VAL A 63 -6.85 1.69 -6.43
C VAL A 63 -5.45 2.08 -6.86
N ILE A 64 -4.88 1.35 -7.83
CA ILE A 64 -3.66 1.75 -8.51
C ILE A 64 -3.86 1.54 -10.01
N ALA A 65 -2.97 2.14 -10.80
CA ALA A 65 -2.97 1.96 -12.24
C ALA A 65 -1.55 2.01 -12.74
N ILE A 66 -1.36 1.56 -13.97
CA ILE A 66 -0.08 1.73 -14.63
C ILE A 66 0.07 3.20 -14.95
N ALA A 67 1.20 3.77 -14.54
CA ALA A 67 1.49 5.17 -14.78
C ALA A 67 1.82 5.39 -16.25
N PRO A 68 1.58 6.60 -16.77
CA PRO A 68 1.97 6.90 -18.14
C PRO A 68 3.47 6.73 -18.31
N GLN A 69 3.87 6.10 -19.39
CA GLN A 69 5.29 5.86 -19.64
C GLN A 69 5.94 7.11 -20.19
N ARG A 70 7.16 7.32 -19.74
CA ARG A 70 7.97 8.39 -20.28
C ARG A 70 8.91 7.83 -21.32
N LYS A 71 9.24 8.64 -22.29
CA LYS A 71 10.20 8.25 -23.32
C LYS A 71 11.60 8.49 -22.76
N THR A 72 12.08 7.51 -22.02
CA THR A 72 13.41 7.58 -21.42
C THR A 72 14.11 6.25 -21.66
N ALA A 73 15.34 6.17 -21.20
CA ALA A 73 16.09 4.91 -21.29
C ALA A 73 15.42 3.80 -20.51
N ASP A 74 14.58 4.15 -19.53
CA ASP A 74 13.91 3.17 -18.69
C ASP A 74 12.49 2.90 -19.13
N GLN A 75 12.12 3.20 -20.33
CA GLN A 75 10.74 3.04 -20.76
C GLN A 75 10.27 1.59 -20.79
N ARG A 76 11.17 0.63 -20.61
CA ARG A 76 10.75 -0.76 -20.46
C ARG A 76 10.16 -1.07 -19.11
N ARG A 77 10.40 -0.23 -18.13
CA ARG A 77 9.91 -0.46 -16.78
C ARG A 77 8.52 0.09 -16.65
N VAL A 78 7.62 -0.80 -16.26
CA VAL A 78 6.25 -0.40 -15.99
C VAL A 78 6.21 0.18 -14.59
N CYS A 79 5.75 1.41 -14.47
CA CYS A 79 5.57 2.05 -13.18
C CYS A 79 4.10 2.07 -12.81
N TYR A 80 3.84 2.11 -11.53
CA TYR A 80 2.49 2.10 -10.99
C TYR A 80 2.23 3.38 -10.23
N ARG A 81 0.98 3.77 -10.17
CA ARG A 81 0.55 5.03 -9.57
C ARG A 81 -0.64 4.76 -8.68
N ILE A 82 -0.67 5.37 -7.49
CA ILE A 82 -1.84 5.31 -6.64
C ILE A 82 -2.90 6.23 -7.22
N LEU A 83 -4.15 5.75 -7.21
CA LEU A 83 -5.29 6.53 -7.69
C LEU A 83 -6.01 7.15 -6.51
N ALA A 84 -6.97 8.04 -6.81
CA ALA A 84 -7.72 8.70 -5.74
C ALA A 84 -8.41 7.70 -4.83
N ALA A 85 -8.99 6.64 -5.42
CA ALA A 85 -9.63 5.60 -4.60
C ALA A 85 -8.61 4.88 -3.73
N GLY A 86 -7.36 4.75 -4.21
CA GLY A 86 -6.30 4.15 -3.41
C GLY A 86 -5.91 5.02 -2.24
N ARG A 87 -5.84 6.33 -2.45
CA ARG A 87 -5.54 7.25 -1.36
C ARG A 87 -6.63 7.21 -0.31
N GLU A 88 -7.88 7.12 -0.74
CA GLU A 88 -8.99 7.06 0.19
C GLU A 88 -8.96 5.76 0.99
N ALA A 89 -8.69 4.63 0.33
CA ALA A 89 -8.60 3.35 1.03
C ALA A 89 -7.45 3.37 2.03
N LEU A 90 -6.33 3.97 1.64
CA LEU A 90 -5.18 4.08 2.51
C LEU A 90 -5.49 4.95 3.73
N ARG A 91 -6.15 6.10 3.50
CA ARG A 91 -6.54 6.99 4.59
C ARG A 91 -7.42 6.28 5.60
N GLU A 92 -8.42 5.55 5.10
CA GLU A 92 -9.33 4.83 5.99
C GLU A 92 -8.61 3.77 6.82
N GLU A 93 -7.70 3.05 6.17
CA GLU A 93 -6.96 2.02 6.88
C GLU A 93 -6.04 2.62 7.93
N LEU A 94 -5.40 3.74 7.61
CA LEU A 94 -4.50 4.39 8.56
C LEU A 94 -5.26 4.98 9.74
N GLU A 95 -6.47 5.50 9.51
CA GLU A 95 -7.30 5.96 10.61
C GLU A 95 -7.67 4.82 11.54
N HIS A 96 -8.00 3.68 10.96
CA HIS A 96 -8.29 2.49 11.77
C HIS A 96 -7.06 2.03 12.55
N THR A 97 -5.90 2.06 11.90
CA THR A 97 -4.66 1.65 12.55
C THR A 97 -4.33 2.58 13.72
N ALA A 98 -4.53 3.88 13.53
CA ALA A 98 -4.31 4.84 14.61
C ALA A 98 -5.24 4.55 15.79
N GLU A 99 -6.48 4.18 15.51
CA GLU A 99 -7.43 3.81 16.55
C GLU A 99 -6.95 2.58 17.32
N VAL A 100 -6.45 1.58 16.60
CA VAL A 100 -5.93 0.37 17.23
C VAL A 100 -4.77 0.69 18.15
N VAL A 101 -3.86 1.58 17.70
CA VAL A 101 -2.73 2.00 18.52
C VAL A 101 -3.22 2.71 19.78
N ARG A 102 -4.23 3.58 19.65
CA ARG A 102 -4.80 4.29 20.80
C ARG A 102 -5.39 3.29 21.81
N ILE A 103 -6.11 2.28 21.30
CA ILE A 103 -6.67 1.25 22.17
C ILE A 103 -5.53 0.51 22.89
N ALA A 104 -4.48 0.17 22.17
CA ALA A 104 -3.34 -0.54 22.75
C ALA A 104 -2.74 0.26 23.91
N ARG A 105 -2.58 1.55 23.71
CA ARG A 105 -2.04 2.39 24.78
C ARG A 105 -2.97 2.44 25.98
N SER A 106 -4.28 2.44 25.76
CA SER A 106 -5.24 2.51 26.86
C SER A 106 -5.22 1.27 27.73
N VAL A 107 -4.73 0.14 27.20
CA VAL A 107 -4.59 -1.09 28.00
C VAL A 107 -3.15 -1.32 28.43
N GLY A 108 -2.33 -0.29 28.35
CA GLY A 108 -0.98 -0.34 28.91
C GLY A 108 0.10 -0.86 27.99
N MET A 109 -0.18 -1.03 26.71
CA MET A 109 0.85 -1.47 25.77
C MET A 109 1.76 -0.31 25.41
N PRO A 110 3.09 -0.48 25.51
CA PRO A 110 4.00 0.62 25.20
C PRO A 110 4.24 0.70 23.68
N VAL A 111 3.37 1.40 22.99
CA VAL A 111 3.48 1.55 21.55
C VAL A 111 4.01 2.93 21.23
N HIS A 112 5.08 2.97 20.47
CA HIS A 112 5.64 4.22 19.97
C HIS A 112 5.05 4.51 18.61
N ALA A 113 4.60 5.71 18.42
CA ALA A 113 4.03 6.13 17.15
C ALA A 113 5.00 6.99 16.38
#